data_46f4ce7ac6c9cff8cb734281479c368d
#
_entry.id   46f4ce7ac6c9cff8cb734281479c368d
#
_cell.length_a   1.000
_cell.length_b   1.000
_cell.length_c   1.000
_cell.angle_alpha   90.00
_cell.angle_beta   90.00
_cell.angle_gamma   90.00
#
_symmetry.space_group_name_H-M   'P 1'
#
loop_
_entity.id
_entity.type
_entity.pdbx_description
1 polymer ?
#
loop_
_entity_poly.entity_id
_entity_poly.type
_entity_poly.pdbx_seq_one_letter_code
_entity_poly.pdbx_strand_id
1 'polypeptide(L)'
;MKLNPAGTAGAFLVGALAVGAFAAGTHFGPAQAAGHNLYQPVSAAPMHPAVVLASAGQTAQGGRNDGESIGPDTDSRGSTQFLSETSPGATFAQVYALIERNFVDPLPTDRQMAHGAASAMLSSLQDPDSRFLEAPEVAELNAESKGVYKGISAALAVRRTAHAKAGDVPAYTQYSLVVVAPLPGSPAEKAGLVAGDTIKSINGQWIYDDSYIYAQTKALRAVQDDPVTFNELLSALQKKIDGSLSLSQAQTKLTDPTLKTITLSVEVGQMNASRLVPMTLDTSAPTVVSPAVTVRSLPGGIGYLKVAAFTTGADKELGAALTGFGNAPKGLVLDLRNSPGGLLEVGTAIAGKLSSVPTLGYLETKGKKVQSLTVTPDSPLTCPIVVLINNGTANTAELLAAALQSKGAKLVGDTTFGDASDVKLITLRDGSGFTMTVGKLTTAAHGVFGGVGIKPDVVLPNTNGDAPLDRAVSVLTGRVARVPASAG
;
A
#
# COMPACT_ATOMS: atom_id res chain seq x y z
N MET A 1 12.69 21.81 50.59
CA MET A 1 12.20 21.84 49.23
C MET A 1 11.71 20.42 48.93
N LYS A 2 10.39 20.18 49.03
CA LYS A 2 9.80 18.85 48.82
C LYS A 2 9.64 18.65 47.30
N LEU A 3 10.39 17.74 46.71
CA LEU A 3 10.23 17.29 45.35
C LEU A 3 8.88 16.59 45.21
N ASN A 4 8.06 17.06 44.32
CA ASN A 4 6.74 16.52 44.03
C ASN A 4 6.90 15.23 43.20
N PRO A 5 6.58 14.03 43.71
CA PRO A 5 6.83 12.76 42.99
C PRO A 5 5.97 12.57 41.72
N ALA A 6 4.93 13.35 41.56
CA ALA A 6 4.04 13.23 40.38
C ALA A 6 4.67 13.71 39.06
N GLY A 7 5.66 14.63 39.12
CA GLY A 7 6.33 15.13 37.92
C GLY A 7 7.35 14.16 37.29
N THR A 8 7.95 13.31 38.15
CA THR A 8 8.98 12.34 37.70
C THR A 8 8.37 11.06 37.12
N ALA A 9 7.22 10.61 37.60
CA ALA A 9 6.54 9.41 37.08
C ALA A 9 6.06 9.59 35.63
N GLY A 10 5.58 10.79 35.26
CA GLY A 10 5.16 11.08 33.89
C GLY A 10 6.28 11.09 32.86
N ALA A 11 7.47 11.55 33.26
CA ALA A 11 8.64 11.57 32.38
C ALA A 11 9.25 10.17 32.20
N PHE A 12 9.19 9.32 33.24
CA PHE A 12 9.62 7.92 33.16
C PHE A 12 8.66 7.07 32.30
N LEU A 13 7.35 7.36 32.32
CA LEU A 13 6.37 6.62 31.54
C LEU A 13 6.59 6.81 30.03
N VAL A 14 6.85 8.01 29.57
CA VAL A 14 7.15 8.31 28.16
C VAL A 14 8.47 7.66 27.74
N GLY A 15 9.47 7.64 28.63
CA GLY A 15 10.75 6.96 28.39
C GLY A 15 10.62 5.44 28.32
N ALA A 16 9.85 4.81 29.23
CA ALA A 16 9.66 3.36 29.25
C ALA A 16 8.83 2.85 28.04
N LEU A 17 7.81 3.59 27.64
CA LEU A 17 7.03 3.27 26.43
C LEU A 17 7.86 3.42 25.14
N ALA A 18 8.75 4.43 25.08
CA ALA A 18 9.66 4.60 23.97
C ALA A 18 10.67 3.44 23.85
N VAL A 19 11.18 2.91 24.97
CA VAL A 19 12.12 1.77 24.98
C VAL A 19 11.40 0.47 24.60
N GLY A 20 10.18 0.23 25.09
CA GLY A 20 9.38 -0.96 24.73
C GLY A 20 9.03 -0.99 23.24
N ALA A 21 8.65 0.14 22.67
CA ALA A 21 8.35 0.26 21.25
C ALA A 21 9.58 0.08 20.35
N PHE A 22 10.77 0.48 20.82
CA PHE A 22 12.02 0.24 20.10
C PHE A 22 12.37 -1.26 20.04
N ALA A 23 12.12 -1.99 21.13
CA ALA A 23 12.31 -3.44 21.17
C ALA A 23 11.31 -4.21 20.27
N ALA A 24 10.11 -3.66 20.04
CA ALA A 24 9.09 -4.24 19.16
C ALA A 24 9.28 -3.90 17.68
N GLY A 25 10.34 -3.15 17.30
CA GLY A 25 10.59 -2.72 15.92
C GLY A 25 9.57 -1.72 15.41
N THR A 26 8.84 -1.06 16.29
CA THR A 26 7.88 -0.02 15.94
C THR A 26 8.55 1.35 16.03
N HIS A 27 8.35 2.17 14.98
CA HIS A 27 8.97 3.48 14.86
C HIS A 27 8.38 4.49 15.83
N PHE A 28 9.14 4.83 16.87
CA PHE A 28 9.07 6.17 17.44
C PHE A 28 10.19 7.00 16.79
N GLY A 29 9.81 8.02 16.06
CA GLY A 29 10.73 9.06 15.66
C GLY A 29 11.39 9.65 16.91
N PRO A 30 12.65 10.12 16.84
CA PRO A 30 13.36 10.68 17.98
C PRO A 30 12.50 11.78 18.59
N ALA A 31 12.32 11.74 19.91
CA ALA A 31 11.80 12.85 20.66
C ALA A 31 12.69 14.06 20.35
N GLN A 32 12.18 15.03 19.60
CA GLN A 32 12.91 16.25 19.31
C GLN A 32 13.17 16.98 20.62
N ALA A 33 14.44 17.03 21.00
CA ALA A 33 14.90 18.02 21.96
C ALA A 33 14.50 19.42 21.45
N ALA A 34 13.94 20.20 22.34
CA ALA A 34 13.42 21.53 22.10
C ALA A 34 14.37 22.44 21.31
N GLY A 35 13.86 23.10 20.30
CA GLY A 35 14.46 24.29 19.71
C GLY A 35 14.49 24.29 18.18
N HIS A 36 13.43 24.67 17.56
CA HIS A 36 13.26 25.70 16.53
C HIS A 36 11.93 25.49 15.78
N ASN A 37 11.10 26.50 15.88
CA ASN A 37 9.86 26.68 15.12
C ASN A 37 10.12 26.68 13.62
N LEU A 38 9.69 25.65 12.92
CA LEU A 38 9.36 25.68 11.48
C LEU A 38 8.31 24.56 11.20
N TYR A 39 7.12 24.71 11.76
CA TYR A 39 5.96 23.94 11.30
C TYR A 39 5.21 24.75 10.26
N GLN A 40 5.47 24.47 9.00
CA GLN A 40 4.45 24.68 7.97
C GLN A 40 3.45 23.51 8.05
N PRO A 41 2.14 23.74 7.91
CA PRO A 41 1.17 22.67 7.89
C PRO A 41 1.46 21.77 6.67
N VAL A 42 1.98 20.58 6.93
CA VAL A 42 2.14 19.57 5.90
C VAL A 42 0.73 19.12 5.51
N SER A 43 0.34 19.46 4.29
CA SER A 43 -0.79 18.89 3.55
C SER A 43 -0.88 17.37 3.80
N ALA A 44 -2.09 16.86 3.99
CA ALA A 44 -2.39 15.46 4.23
C ALA A 44 -1.49 14.55 3.38
N ALA A 45 -0.68 13.73 4.05
CA ALA A 45 0.22 12.82 3.37
C ALA A 45 -0.57 11.68 2.71
N PRO A 46 -0.14 11.21 1.55
CA PRO A 46 -0.86 10.20 0.78
C PRO A 46 -0.94 8.86 1.49
N MET A 47 -2.01 8.15 1.25
CA MET A 47 -2.20 6.74 1.62
C MET A 47 -1.61 5.84 0.55
N HIS A 48 -0.99 4.74 0.92
CA HIS A 48 -0.25 3.88 0.00
C HIS A 48 -0.75 2.44 0.05
N PRO A 49 -1.28 1.86 -1.04
CA PRO A 49 -1.53 0.43 -1.12
C PRO A 49 -0.23 -0.36 -1.29
N ALA A 50 -0.19 -1.54 -0.71
CA ALA A 50 0.92 -2.48 -0.86
C ALA A 50 0.84 -3.25 -2.19
N VAL A 51 0.39 -2.62 -3.26
CA VAL A 51 0.45 -3.23 -4.59
C VAL A 51 1.75 -2.81 -5.23
N VAL A 52 2.78 -3.56 -4.95
CA VAL A 52 4.06 -3.42 -5.60
C VAL A 52 4.09 -4.30 -6.83
N LEU A 53 3.90 -3.71 -7.98
CA LEU A 53 4.10 -4.38 -9.24
C LEU A 53 5.45 -3.95 -9.80
N ALA A 54 6.41 -4.86 -9.67
CA ALA A 54 7.72 -4.67 -10.23
C ALA A 54 7.67 -4.67 -11.75
N SER A 55 8.17 -3.63 -12.38
CA SER A 55 8.62 -3.76 -13.77
C SER A 55 9.86 -4.67 -13.76
N ALA A 56 9.65 -5.96 -14.02
CA ALA A 56 10.75 -6.89 -14.22
C ALA A 56 11.52 -6.49 -15.48
N GLY A 57 12.75 -6.03 -15.29
CA GLY A 57 13.77 -6.13 -16.31
C GLY A 57 13.72 -5.12 -17.46
N GLN A 58 14.28 -3.95 -17.23
CA GLN A 58 15.13 -3.39 -18.26
C GLN A 58 16.54 -3.95 -18.04
N THR A 59 16.84 -5.08 -18.68
CA THR A 59 18.20 -5.40 -19.06
C THR A 59 18.68 -4.23 -19.91
N ALA A 60 19.62 -3.47 -19.39
CA ALA A 60 20.37 -2.52 -20.19
C ALA A 60 20.97 -3.30 -21.37
N GLN A 61 20.42 -3.09 -22.58
CA GLN A 61 21.10 -3.46 -23.79
C GLN A 61 22.30 -2.52 -23.89
N GLY A 62 23.45 -3.07 -23.49
CA GLY A 62 24.74 -2.44 -23.69
C GLY A 62 24.99 -2.23 -25.18
N GLY A 63 25.22 -0.98 -25.52
CA GLY A 63 25.87 -0.66 -26.78
C GLY A 63 27.22 -1.39 -26.87
N ARG A 64 27.44 -2.03 -27.99
CA ARG A 64 28.71 -2.57 -28.38
C ARG A 64 29.75 -1.45 -28.32
N ASN A 65 30.84 -1.68 -27.61
CA ASN A 65 32.13 -1.13 -27.91
C ASN A 65 33.19 -2.21 -27.69
N ASP A 66 34.05 -2.26 -28.67
CA ASP A 66 35.05 -3.25 -29.00
C ASP A 66 36.06 -3.53 -27.90
N GLY A 67 36.43 -4.78 -27.84
CA GLY A 67 37.64 -5.45 -27.48
C GLY A 67 38.69 -4.77 -26.60
N GLU A 68 38.82 -5.30 -25.39
CA GLU A 68 40.13 -5.57 -24.80
C GLU A 68 40.01 -6.72 -23.81
N SER A 69 40.66 -7.83 -24.16
CA SER A 69 40.82 -8.99 -23.28
C SER A 69 41.80 -8.63 -22.17
N ILE A 70 41.36 -8.60 -20.93
CA ILE A 70 42.26 -8.63 -19.79
C ILE A 70 42.07 -9.98 -19.11
N GLY A 71 43.14 -10.78 -19.09
CA GLY A 71 43.27 -12.04 -18.44
C GLY A 71 43.14 -11.96 -16.92
N PRO A 72 43.05 -13.13 -16.23
CA PRO A 72 42.83 -13.15 -14.80
C PRO A 72 44.10 -12.77 -14.05
N ASP A 73 44.20 -11.54 -13.57
CA ASP A 73 45.17 -11.16 -12.56
C ASP A 73 44.66 -11.58 -11.19
N THR A 74 45.28 -12.63 -10.68
CA THR A 74 45.24 -13.05 -9.31
C THR A 74 46.02 -12.05 -8.45
N ASP A 75 45.39 -11.01 -7.96
CA ASP A 75 45.87 -10.28 -6.80
C ASP A 75 44.67 -9.93 -5.88
N SER A 76 44.38 -10.89 -5.00
CA SER A 76 43.44 -10.74 -3.87
C SER A 76 44.08 -9.88 -2.77
N ARG A 77 44.31 -8.63 -3.06
CA ARG A 77 44.47 -7.59 -2.03
C ARG A 77 43.40 -6.55 -2.23
N GLY A 78 42.33 -6.72 -1.44
CA GLY A 78 41.15 -5.88 -1.43
C GLY A 78 41.47 -4.42 -1.55
N SER A 79 40.92 -3.80 -2.55
CA SER A 79 40.68 -2.37 -2.54
C SER A 79 39.60 -2.07 -1.48
N THR A 80 39.99 -2.09 -0.20
CA THR A 80 39.38 -1.26 0.81
C THR A 80 39.62 0.17 0.40
N GLN A 81 38.78 0.71 -0.50
CA GLN A 81 38.62 2.15 -0.60
C GLN A 81 38.35 2.62 0.82
N PHE A 82 39.34 3.31 1.40
CA PHE A 82 39.22 3.92 2.71
C PHE A 82 38.00 4.83 2.67
N LEU A 83 36.88 4.33 3.21
CA LEU A 83 35.75 5.17 3.55
C LEU A 83 36.32 6.22 4.48
N SER A 84 36.11 7.50 4.24
CA SER A 84 36.57 8.54 5.16
C SER A 84 36.04 8.16 6.55
N GLU A 85 36.85 8.33 7.59
CA GLU A 85 36.51 7.93 8.96
C GLU A 85 35.16 8.50 9.46
N THR A 86 34.63 9.49 8.77
CA THR A 86 33.35 10.16 9.04
C THR A 86 32.21 9.74 8.10
N SER A 87 32.43 8.76 7.20
CA SER A 87 31.36 8.32 6.31
C SER A 87 30.29 7.48 7.03
N PRO A 88 29.02 7.55 6.66
CA PRO A 88 27.97 6.70 7.24
C PRO A 88 28.29 5.20 7.15
N GLY A 89 28.95 4.77 6.08
CA GLY A 89 29.40 3.38 5.91
C GLY A 89 30.49 2.98 6.90
N ALA A 90 31.42 3.88 7.22
CA ALA A 90 32.46 3.63 8.23
C ALA A 90 31.85 3.50 9.62
N THR A 91 30.89 4.37 9.98
CA THR A 91 30.15 4.25 11.25
C THR A 91 29.44 2.91 11.35
N PHE A 92 28.76 2.47 10.30
CA PHE A 92 28.09 1.17 10.26
C PHE A 92 29.07 0.02 10.47
N ALA A 93 30.19 0.01 9.75
CA ALA A 93 31.22 -1.02 9.88
C ALA A 93 31.83 -1.05 11.28
N GLN A 94 32.05 0.11 11.89
CA GLN A 94 32.55 0.23 13.26
C GLN A 94 31.57 -0.36 14.29
N VAL A 95 30.29 -0.03 14.17
CA VAL A 95 29.24 -0.59 15.05
C VAL A 95 29.17 -2.10 14.92
N TYR A 96 29.19 -2.60 13.69
CA TYR A 96 29.18 -4.04 13.42
C TYR A 96 30.36 -4.76 14.08
N ALA A 97 31.58 -4.26 13.89
CA ALA A 97 32.80 -4.81 14.48
C ALA A 97 32.82 -4.75 16.04
N LEU A 98 32.21 -3.71 16.62
CA LEU A 98 32.08 -3.60 18.07
C LEU A 98 31.08 -4.62 18.62
N ILE A 99 29.97 -4.86 17.94
CA ILE A 99 29.00 -5.91 18.32
C ILE A 99 29.67 -7.27 18.25
N GLU A 100 30.29 -7.60 17.14
CA GLU A 100 30.99 -8.87 16.94
C GLU A 100 32.04 -9.16 18.02
N ARG A 101 32.75 -8.13 18.45
CA ARG A 101 33.83 -8.26 19.46
C ARG A 101 33.34 -8.34 20.89
N ASN A 102 32.25 -7.64 21.24
CA ASN A 102 31.93 -7.33 22.64
C ASN A 102 30.57 -7.87 23.09
N PHE A 103 29.71 -8.35 22.18
CA PHE A 103 28.40 -8.87 22.57
C PHE A 103 28.57 -10.21 23.31
N VAL A 104 27.87 -10.36 24.45
CA VAL A 104 28.10 -11.45 25.41
C VAL A 104 27.43 -12.76 25.00
N ASP A 105 26.29 -12.67 24.31
CA ASP A 105 25.52 -13.84 23.88
C ASP A 105 25.88 -14.24 22.44
N PRO A 106 25.49 -15.46 21.99
CA PRO A 106 25.66 -15.87 20.60
C PRO A 106 25.01 -14.86 19.64
N LEU A 107 25.77 -14.43 18.64
CA LEU A 107 25.28 -13.51 17.62
C LEU A 107 24.33 -14.22 16.63
N PRO A 108 23.35 -13.50 16.09
CA PRO A 108 22.68 -13.91 14.86
C PRO A 108 23.70 -14.08 13.73
N THR A 109 23.32 -14.79 12.69
CA THR A 109 24.18 -14.90 11.51
C THR A 109 24.43 -13.54 10.87
N ASP A 110 25.56 -13.36 10.21
CA ASP A 110 25.90 -12.11 9.49
C ASP A 110 24.80 -11.67 8.54
N ARG A 111 24.17 -12.64 7.88
CA ARG A 111 23.02 -12.39 7.02
C ARG A 111 21.84 -11.79 7.80
N GLN A 112 21.48 -12.35 8.93
CA GLN A 112 20.37 -11.83 9.76
C GLN A 112 20.68 -10.43 10.28
N MET A 113 21.93 -10.18 10.68
CA MET A 113 22.35 -8.84 11.13
C MET A 113 22.31 -7.83 9.97
N ALA A 114 22.79 -8.21 8.79
CA ALA A 114 22.75 -7.35 7.60
C ALA A 114 21.32 -7.03 7.16
N HIS A 115 20.44 -8.04 7.14
CA HIS A 115 19.02 -7.87 6.80
C HIS A 115 18.28 -7.00 7.84
N GLY A 116 18.57 -7.20 9.13
CA GLY A 116 18.03 -6.38 10.22
C GLY A 116 18.44 -4.90 10.08
N ALA A 117 19.71 -4.66 9.74
CA ALA A 117 20.22 -3.31 9.50
C ALA A 117 19.58 -2.66 8.26
N ALA A 118 19.47 -3.39 7.14
CA ALA A 118 18.79 -2.91 5.94
C ALA A 118 17.32 -2.58 6.21
N SER A 119 16.63 -3.44 6.95
CA SER A 119 15.26 -3.20 7.40
C SER A 119 15.15 -1.92 8.24
N ALA A 120 16.05 -1.71 9.20
CA ALA A 120 16.08 -0.50 10.03
C ALA A 120 16.33 0.77 9.21
N MET A 121 17.22 0.71 8.20
CA MET A 121 17.49 1.84 7.30
C MET A 121 16.25 2.21 6.49
N LEU A 122 15.55 1.24 5.91
CA LEU A 122 14.31 1.49 5.16
C LEU A 122 13.22 2.05 6.07
N SER A 123 13.10 1.48 7.25
CA SER A 123 12.17 1.94 8.26
C SER A 123 12.39 3.39 8.68
N SER A 124 13.65 3.88 8.68
CA SER A 124 13.98 5.28 8.99
C SER A 124 13.43 6.29 7.97
N LEU A 125 13.02 5.84 6.78
CA LEU A 125 12.36 6.68 5.76
C LEU A 125 10.95 7.09 6.17
N GLN A 126 10.35 6.42 7.16
CA GLN A 126 8.95 6.62 7.56
C GLN A 126 7.96 6.50 6.39
N ASP A 127 8.34 5.72 5.41
CA ASP A 127 7.53 5.39 4.24
C ASP A 127 7.04 3.94 4.37
N PRO A 128 5.73 3.72 4.52
CA PRO A 128 5.18 2.39 4.75
C PRO A 128 5.32 1.44 3.55
N ASP A 129 5.58 1.96 2.36
CA ASP A 129 5.78 1.18 1.14
C ASP A 129 7.25 0.80 0.93
N SER A 130 8.15 1.43 1.71
CA SER A 130 9.57 1.13 1.69
C SER A 130 9.90 0.11 2.78
N ARG A 131 10.02 -1.16 2.42
CA ARG A 131 10.31 -2.25 3.37
C ARG A 131 11.29 -3.26 2.81
N PHE A 132 12.10 -3.85 3.69
CA PHE A 132 12.97 -4.97 3.36
C PHE A 132 12.14 -6.23 3.16
N LEU A 133 12.60 -7.09 2.25
CA LEU A 133 11.94 -8.35 1.85
C LEU A 133 12.96 -9.48 1.86
N GLU A 134 12.61 -10.57 2.50
CA GLU A 134 13.33 -11.82 2.34
C GLU A 134 13.09 -12.42 0.95
N ALA A 135 13.97 -13.31 0.52
CA ALA A 135 13.88 -13.91 -0.83
C ALA A 135 12.53 -14.57 -1.15
N PRO A 136 11.82 -15.24 -0.23
CA PRO A 136 10.47 -15.75 -0.49
C PRO A 136 9.47 -14.63 -0.77
N GLU A 137 9.53 -13.50 -0.05
CA GLU A 137 8.62 -12.37 -0.24
C GLU A 137 8.86 -11.66 -1.59
N VAL A 138 10.13 -11.58 -2.02
CA VAL A 138 10.50 -11.09 -3.38
C VAL A 138 9.88 -11.99 -4.44
N ALA A 139 9.94 -13.31 -4.27
CA ALA A 139 9.32 -14.25 -5.21
C ALA A 139 7.80 -14.13 -5.24
N GLU A 140 7.16 -13.85 -4.11
CA GLU A 140 5.71 -13.61 -4.02
C GLU A 140 5.29 -12.35 -4.78
N LEU A 141 5.95 -11.21 -4.55
CA LEU A 141 5.65 -9.98 -5.28
C LEU A 141 5.84 -10.14 -6.80
N ASN A 142 6.86 -10.89 -7.22
CA ASN A 142 7.04 -11.24 -8.64
C ASN A 142 5.92 -12.14 -9.19
N ALA A 143 5.31 -12.99 -8.36
CA ALA A 143 4.16 -13.80 -8.76
C ALA A 143 2.88 -12.95 -8.83
N GLU A 144 2.68 -12.03 -7.89
CA GLU A 144 1.56 -11.09 -7.87
C GLU A 144 1.53 -10.21 -9.14
N SER A 145 2.71 -9.76 -9.62
CA SER A 145 2.80 -9.01 -10.87
C SER A 145 2.32 -9.79 -12.11
N LYS A 146 2.25 -11.12 -11.98
CA LYS A 146 1.74 -12.05 -12.99
C LYS A 146 0.31 -12.53 -12.69
N GLY A 147 -0.33 -11.95 -11.66
CA GLY A 147 -1.70 -12.29 -11.27
C GLY A 147 -1.83 -13.53 -10.38
N VAL A 148 -0.74 -14.02 -9.75
CA VAL A 148 -0.77 -15.16 -8.82
C VAL A 148 -0.54 -14.66 -7.40
N TYR A 149 -1.52 -14.83 -6.54
CA TYR A 149 -1.54 -14.33 -5.17
C TYR A 149 -1.63 -15.48 -4.16
N LYS A 150 -1.04 -15.30 -2.99
CA LYS A 150 -1.08 -16.24 -1.87
C LYS A 150 -1.74 -15.64 -0.65
N GLY A 151 -1.90 -16.45 0.39
CA GLY A 151 -2.51 -16.01 1.65
C GLY A 151 -3.95 -15.55 1.46
N ILE A 152 -4.30 -14.42 2.05
CA ILE A 152 -5.68 -13.89 1.94
C ILE A 152 -6.04 -13.37 0.55
N SER A 153 -5.05 -13.09 -0.29
CA SER A 153 -5.19 -12.59 -1.66
C SER A 153 -6.08 -11.34 -1.74
N ALA A 154 -5.65 -10.31 -1.03
CA ALA A 154 -6.19 -8.96 -1.07
C ALA A 154 -5.06 -7.97 -1.30
N ALA A 155 -5.32 -6.93 -2.06
CA ALA A 155 -4.44 -5.76 -2.07
C ALA A 155 -4.58 -5.03 -0.74
N LEU A 156 -3.44 -4.79 -0.08
CA LEU A 156 -3.35 -4.17 1.23
C LEU A 156 -2.57 -2.86 1.13
N ALA A 157 -2.90 -1.92 2.00
CA ALA A 157 -2.16 -0.68 2.15
C ALA A 157 -1.96 -0.34 3.62
N VAL A 158 -0.93 0.45 3.90
CA VAL A 158 -0.79 1.11 5.18
C VAL A 158 -1.36 2.53 5.06
N ARG A 159 -2.51 2.75 5.69
CA ARG A 159 -3.13 4.08 5.77
C ARG A 159 -2.46 4.89 6.86
N ARG A 160 -2.03 6.10 6.50
CA ARG A 160 -1.49 7.08 7.43
C ARG A 160 -2.56 8.12 7.76
N THR A 161 -2.89 8.27 9.04
CA THR A 161 -3.86 9.26 9.51
C THR A 161 -3.18 10.19 10.51
N ALA A 162 -3.14 11.48 10.22
CA ALA A 162 -2.63 12.48 11.13
C ALA A 162 -3.71 12.89 12.13
N HIS A 163 -3.40 12.83 13.41
CA HIS A 163 -4.26 13.28 14.48
C HIS A 163 -3.69 14.56 15.08
N ALA A 164 -4.50 15.62 15.10
CA ALA A 164 -4.14 16.86 15.75
C ALA A 164 -4.09 16.70 17.27
N LYS A 165 -3.35 17.58 17.95
CA LYS A 165 -3.32 17.62 19.42
C LYS A 165 -4.74 17.79 19.97
N ALA A 166 -5.11 16.94 20.92
CA ALA A 166 -6.41 16.97 21.59
C ALA A 166 -6.23 16.91 23.12
N GLY A 167 -6.41 18.03 23.80
CA GLY A 167 -6.12 18.12 25.24
C GLY A 167 -4.65 17.81 25.52
N ASP A 168 -4.40 16.83 26.38
CA ASP A 168 -3.04 16.38 26.75
C ASP A 168 -2.43 15.36 25.78
N VAL A 169 -3.22 14.86 24.82
CA VAL A 169 -2.71 13.95 23.77
C VAL A 169 -1.97 14.79 22.73
N PRO A 170 -0.65 14.57 22.53
CA PRO A 170 0.10 15.27 21.50
C PRO A 170 -0.42 14.92 20.10
N ALA A 171 -0.10 15.74 19.12
CA ALA A 171 -0.33 15.37 17.72
C ALA A 171 0.49 14.12 17.39
N TYR A 172 -0.13 13.14 16.71
CA TYR A 172 0.54 11.91 16.32
C TYR A 172 0.05 11.42 14.95
N THR A 173 0.80 10.53 14.36
CA THR A 173 0.42 9.87 13.11
C THR A 173 0.09 8.41 13.42
N GLN A 174 -1.11 7.99 13.07
CA GLN A 174 -1.55 6.60 13.15
C GLN A 174 -1.28 5.90 11.82
N TYR A 175 -0.78 4.68 11.89
CA TYR A 175 -0.63 3.79 10.76
C TYR A 175 -1.56 2.60 10.93
N SER A 176 -2.35 2.27 9.91
CA SER A 176 -3.33 1.18 9.94
C SER A 176 -3.23 0.32 8.69
N LEU A 177 -3.29 -1.00 8.85
CA LEU A 177 -3.32 -1.94 7.73
C LEU A 177 -4.73 -2.03 7.18
N VAL A 178 -4.93 -1.58 5.94
CA VAL A 178 -6.25 -1.43 5.30
C VAL A 178 -6.35 -2.34 4.08
N VAL A 179 -7.52 -2.91 3.87
CA VAL A 179 -7.86 -3.62 2.64
C VAL A 179 -8.17 -2.59 1.56
N VAL A 180 -7.35 -2.56 0.51
CA VAL A 180 -7.62 -1.76 -0.70
C VAL A 180 -8.67 -2.46 -1.55
N ALA A 181 -8.40 -3.72 -1.89
CA ALA A 181 -9.33 -4.53 -2.66
C ALA A 181 -9.15 -6.02 -2.36
N PRO A 182 -10.21 -6.77 -2.03
CA PRO A 182 -10.19 -8.22 -2.14
C PRO A 182 -10.11 -8.60 -3.62
N LEU A 183 -9.30 -9.58 -3.97
CA LEU A 183 -9.19 -10.02 -5.36
C LEU A 183 -10.33 -10.97 -5.74
N PRO A 184 -10.76 -10.99 -7.00
CA PRO A 184 -11.84 -11.87 -7.44
C PRO A 184 -11.55 -13.35 -7.14
N GLY A 185 -12.53 -14.05 -6.53
CA GLY A 185 -12.42 -15.46 -6.17
C GLY A 185 -11.52 -15.76 -4.96
N SER A 186 -10.92 -14.74 -4.34
CA SER A 186 -9.97 -14.88 -3.24
C SER A 186 -10.62 -15.36 -1.93
N PRO A 187 -9.81 -15.86 -0.98
CA PRO A 187 -10.25 -16.06 0.39
C PRO A 187 -10.79 -14.79 1.04
N ALA A 188 -10.18 -13.63 0.74
CA ALA A 188 -10.62 -12.33 1.24
C ALA A 188 -12.03 -11.98 0.76
N GLU A 189 -12.32 -12.12 -0.54
CA GLU A 189 -13.64 -11.87 -1.11
C GLU A 189 -14.69 -12.83 -0.54
N LYS A 190 -14.37 -14.13 -0.46
CA LYS A 190 -15.27 -15.16 0.08
C LYS A 190 -15.61 -14.94 1.55
N ALA A 191 -14.65 -14.42 2.34
CA ALA A 191 -14.88 -14.07 3.74
C ALA A 191 -15.67 -12.77 3.92
N GLY A 192 -15.92 -12.00 2.86
CA GLY A 192 -16.68 -10.76 2.90
C GLY A 192 -15.86 -9.53 3.27
N LEU A 193 -14.52 -9.57 3.13
CA LEU A 193 -13.69 -8.37 3.22
C LEU A 193 -14.05 -7.39 2.11
N VAL A 194 -14.10 -6.12 2.44
CA VAL A 194 -14.39 -5.04 1.50
C VAL A 194 -13.32 -3.95 1.53
N ALA A 195 -13.26 -3.15 0.48
CA ALA A 195 -12.39 -1.99 0.41
C ALA A 195 -12.66 -1.02 1.58
N GLY A 196 -11.59 -0.63 2.27
CA GLY A 196 -11.64 0.26 3.43
C GLY A 196 -11.64 -0.44 4.79
N ASP A 197 -11.86 -1.74 4.85
CA ASP A 197 -11.76 -2.52 6.09
C ASP A 197 -10.35 -2.43 6.67
N THR A 198 -10.27 -2.32 8.01
CA THR A 198 -8.98 -2.23 8.72
C THR A 198 -8.70 -3.52 9.49
N ILE A 199 -7.57 -4.16 9.23
CA ILE A 199 -7.17 -5.40 9.92
C ILE A 199 -6.54 -5.03 11.26
N LYS A 200 -7.11 -5.50 12.36
CA LYS A 200 -6.68 -5.18 13.74
C LYS A 200 -5.91 -6.31 14.41
N SER A 201 -6.16 -7.57 14.02
CA SER A 201 -5.40 -8.72 14.51
C SER A 201 -5.37 -9.87 13.52
N ILE A 202 -4.33 -10.71 13.61
CA ILE A 202 -4.13 -11.90 12.79
C ILE A 202 -3.86 -13.08 13.74
N ASN A 203 -4.68 -14.12 13.66
CA ASN A 203 -4.56 -15.32 14.51
C ASN A 203 -4.46 -14.95 16.01
N GLY A 204 -5.25 -13.98 16.45
CA GLY A 204 -5.28 -13.51 17.83
C GLY A 204 -4.15 -12.55 18.20
N GLN A 205 -3.12 -12.36 17.36
CA GLN A 205 -2.07 -11.38 17.59
C GLN A 205 -2.52 -9.99 17.11
N TRP A 206 -2.47 -9.04 18.01
CA TRP A 206 -2.82 -7.66 17.72
C TRP A 206 -1.77 -7.01 16.80
N ILE A 207 -2.22 -6.23 15.82
CA ILE A 207 -1.35 -5.37 15.02
C ILE A 207 -1.17 -4.06 15.79
N TYR A 208 0.07 -3.64 15.98
CA TYR A 208 0.40 -2.42 16.72
C TYR A 208 -0.36 -1.20 16.16
N ASP A 209 -0.95 -0.42 17.07
CA ASP A 209 -1.77 0.73 16.73
C ASP A 209 -1.54 1.86 17.76
N ASP A 210 -0.97 2.97 17.29
CA ASP A 210 -0.65 4.14 18.12
C ASP A 210 -1.88 4.70 18.83
N SER A 211 -3.06 4.68 18.19
CA SER A 211 -4.29 5.20 18.78
C SER A 211 -4.68 4.44 20.06
N TYR A 212 -4.47 3.12 20.07
CA TYR A 212 -4.69 2.30 21.25
C TYR A 212 -3.72 2.69 22.38
N ILE A 213 -2.44 2.90 22.06
CA ILE A 213 -1.43 3.31 23.03
C ILE A 213 -1.80 4.65 23.68
N TYR A 214 -2.19 5.63 22.89
CA TYR A 214 -2.63 6.93 23.41
C TYR A 214 -3.88 6.83 24.31
N ALA A 215 -4.84 5.98 23.93
CA ALA A 215 -6.01 5.72 24.77
C ALA A 215 -5.62 5.08 26.11
N GLN A 216 -4.70 4.11 26.12
CA GLN A 216 -4.19 3.48 27.36
C GLN A 216 -3.37 4.44 28.20
N THR A 217 -2.58 5.33 27.59
CA THR A 217 -1.83 6.39 28.31
C THR A 217 -2.79 7.29 29.10
N LYS A 218 -3.96 7.62 28.51
CA LYS A 218 -5.00 8.38 29.20
C LYS A 218 -5.58 7.59 30.40
N ALA A 219 -5.83 6.29 30.23
CA ALA A 219 -6.31 5.43 31.31
C ALA A 219 -5.28 5.31 32.46
N LEU A 220 -4.00 5.14 32.15
CA LEU A 220 -2.91 5.10 33.12
C LEU A 220 -2.81 6.40 33.92
N ARG A 221 -2.96 7.55 33.28
CA ARG A 221 -2.95 8.85 33.97
C ARG A 221 -4.14 9.00 34.93
N ALA A 222 -5.28 8.43 34.61
CA ALA A 222 -6.48 8.50 35.47
C ALA A 222 -6.33 7.72 36.78
N VAL A 223 -5.39 6.75 36.83
CA VAL A 223 -5.13 5.90 37.99
C VAL A 223 -3.72 6.10 38.57
N GLN A 224 -3.04 7.18 38.21
CA GLN A 224 -1.64 7.44 38.61
C GLN A 224 -1.42 7.47 40.15
N ASP A 225 -2.46 7.79 40.92
CA ASP A 225 -2.42 7.86 42.38
C ASP A 225 -2.76 6.51 43.06
N ASP A 226 -3.11 5.47 42.27
CA ASP A 226 -3.30 4.09 42.73
C ASP A 226 -2.18 3.20 42.14
N PRO A 227 -1.08 2.95 42.88
CA PRO A 227 0.06 2.21 42.37
C PRO A 227 -0.25 0.77 41.95
N VAL A 228 -1.25 0.13 42.55
CA VAL A 228 -1.64 -1.26 42.24
C VAL A 228 -2.30 -1.30 40.86
N THR A 229 -3.37 -0.57 40.69
CA THR A 229 -4.12 -0.49 39.41
C THR A 229 -3.22 0.07 38.29
N PHE A 230 -2.36 1.05 38.59
CA PHE A 230 -1.41 1.59 37.62
C PHE A 230 -0.44 0.52 37.10
N ASN A 231 0.19 -0.25 38.00
CA ASN A 231 1.15 -1.29 37.61
C ASN A 231 0.47 -2.46 36.87
N GLU A 232 -0.74 -2.83 37.23
CA GLU A 232 -1.52 -3.84 36.52
C GLU A 232 -1.81 -3.41 35.07
N LEU A 233 -2.32 -2.18 34.88
CA LEU A 233 -2.59 -1.64 33.55
C LEU A 233 -1.31 -1.48 32.72
N LEU A 234 -0.22 -1.01 33.33
CA LEU A 234 1.07 -0.86 32.65
C LEU A 234 1.62 -2.22 32.20
N SER A 235 1.57 -3.23 33.08
CA SER A 235 2.00 -4.59 32.75
C SER A 235 1.17 -5.22 31.64
N ALA A 236 -0.15 -5.03 31.68
CA ALA A 236 -1.06 -5.50 30.63
C ALA A 236 -0.76 -4.82 29.27
N LEU A 237 -0.53 -3.52 29.29
CA LEU A 237 -0.15 -2.76 28.11
C LEU A 237 1.19 -3.23 27.54
N GLN A 238 2.21 -3.37 28.38
CA GLN A 238 3.53 -3.87 27.98
C GLN A 238 3.43 -5.26 27.33
N LYS A 239 2.75 -6.20 27.99
CA LYS A 239 2.51 -7.54 27.44
C LYS A 239 1.82 -7.52 26.09
N LYS A 240 0.89 -6.59 25.88
CA LYS A 240 0.17 -6.44 24.61
C LYS A 240 1.08 -5.88 23.52
N ILE A 241 1.95 -4.93 23.84
CA ILE A 241 2.95 -4.38 22.93
C ILE A 241 3.96 -5.45 22.54
N ASP A 242 4.53 -6.16 23.52
CA ASP A 242 5.54 -7.20 23.29
C ASP A 242 4.99 -8.36 22.43
N GLY A 243 3.69 -8.67 22.54
CA GLY A 243 3.00 -9.68 21.73
C GLY A 243 2.42 -9.17 20.42
N SER A 244 2.60 -7.89 20.08
CA SER A 244 2.02 -7.30 18.87
C SER A 244 2.83 -7.64 17.61
N LEU A 245 2.15 -7.54 16.47
CA LEU A 245 2.77 -7.56 15.14
C LEU A 245 3.06 -6.14 14.70
N SER A 246 4.24 -5.91 14.13
CA SER A 246 4.47 -4.72 13.32
C SER A 246 3.65 -4.80 12.01
N LEU A 247 3.47 -3.68 11.32
CA LEU A 247 2.77 -3.67 10.03
C LEU A 247 3.44 -4.57 8.97
N SER A 248 4.77 -4.58 8.93
CA SER A 248 5.52 -5.45 8.03
C SER A 248 5.31 -6.93 8.36
N GLN A 249 5.43 -7.31 9.65
CA GLN A 249 5.14 -8.69 10.08
C GLN A 249 3.70 -9.11 9.79
N ALA A 250 2.74 -8.18 9.93
CA ALA A 250 1.35 -8.43 9.60
C ALA A 250 1.17 -8.70 8.10
N GLN A 251 1.80 -7.90 7.23
CA GLN A 251 1.77 -8.12 5.79
C GLN A 251 2.37 -9.48 5.40
N THR A 252 3.57 -9.80 5.88
CA THR A 252 4.22 -11.11 5.66
C THR A 252 3.33 -12.27 6.11
N LYS A 253 2.69 -12.14 7.29
CA LYS A 253 1.83 -13.19 7.83
C LYS A 253 0.54 -13.41 7.01
N LEU A 254 0.03 -12.35 6.39
CA LEU A 254 -1.17 -12.43 5.54
C LEU A 254 -0.91 -13.08 4.18
N THR A 255 0.34 -13.09 3.72
CA THR A 255 0.77 -13.76 2.47
C THR A 255 1.47 -15.10 2.71
N ASP A 256 1.67 -15.52 3.96
CA ASP A 256 2.39 -16.73 4.32
C ASP A 256 1.72 -17.98 3.72
N PRO A 257 2.38 -18.68 2.77
CA PRO A 257 1.81 -19.83 2.10
C PRO A 257 1.72 -21.09 2.99
N THR A 258 2.36 -21.08 4.16
CA THR A 258 2.33 -22.20 5.11
C THR A 258 1.06 -22.20 5.95
N LEU A 259 0.41 -21.06 6.10
CA LEU A 259 -0.84 -20.91 6.82
C LEU A 259 -2.00 -21.33 5.91
N LYS A 260 -2.68 -22.41 6.28
CA LYS A 260 -3.87 -22.90 5.55
C LYS A 260 -5.15 -22.19 5.97
N THR A 261 -5.13 -21.57 7.13
CA THR A 261 -6.27 -20.83 7.68
C THR A 261 -5.73 -19.62 8.41
N ILE A 262 -6.34 -18.46 8.16
CA ILE A 262 -6.03 -17.21 8.84
C ILE A 262 -7.31 -16.68 9.48
N THR A 263 -7.24 -16.35 10.78
CA THR A 263 -8.32 -15.67 11.49
C THR A 263 -7.97 -14.20 11.65
N LEU A 264 -8.86 -13.33 11.21
CA LEU A 264 -8.72 -11.88 11.32
C LEU A 264 -9.72 -11.30 12.31
N SER A 265 -9.34 -10.23 13.00
CA SER A 265 -10.28 -9.29 13.58
C SER A 265 -10.23 -8.02 12.74
N VAL A 266 -11.35 -7.68 12.14
CA VAL A 266 -11.46 -6.61 11.14
C VAL A 266 -12.38 -5.53 11.68
N GLU A 267 -11.92 -4.30 11.64
CA GLU A 267 -12.76 -3.13 11.92
C GLU A 267 -13.45 -2.72 10.62
N VAL A 268 -14.79 -2.88 10.61
CA VAL A 268 -15.66 -2.55 9.47
C VAL A 268 -16.52 -1.34 9.81
N GLY A 269 -16.81 -0.50 8.81
CA GLY A 269 -17.65 0.68 8.98
C GLY A 269 -16.86 1.98 9.01
N GLN A 270 -17.61 3.11 9.13
CA GLN A 270 -17.00 4.44 9.21
C GLN A 270 -16.68 4.83 10.66
N MET A 271 -15.77 5.78 10.86
CA MET A 271 -15.13 6.15 12.13
C MET A 271 -16.06 6.27 13.36
N ASN A 272 -17.36 6.58 13.19
CA ASN A 272 -18.29 6.75 14.31
C ASN A 272 -19.22 5.53 14.56
N ALA A 273 -19.11 4.49 13.73
CA ALA A 273 -19.94 3.29 13.81
C ALA A 273 -19.15 2.01 13.47
N SER A 274 -17.83 2.05 13.67
CA SER A 274 -16.97 0.89 13.41
C SER A 274 -17.22 -0.22 14.42
N ARG A 275 -17.19 -1.46 13.94
CA ARG A 275 -17.29 -2.67 14.76
C ARG A 275 -16.22 -3.67 14.39
N LEU A 276 -15.74 -4.41 15.39
CA LEU A 276 -14.82 -5.52 15.13
C LEU A 276 -15.62 -6.76 14.74
N VAL A 277 -15.23 -7.34 13.61
CA VAL A 277 -15.82 -8.56 13.07
C VAL A 277 -14.74 -9.63 12.95
N PRO A 278 -14.90 -10.80 13.59
CA PRO A 278 -14.02 -11.92 13.37
C PRO A 278 -14.31 -12.55 12.01
N MET A 279 -13.26 -12.84 11.25
CA MET A 279 -13.33 -13.51 9.93
C MET A 279 -12.32 -14.64 9.89
N THR A 280 -12.71 -15.76 9.29
CA THR A 280 -11.82 -16.91 9.05
C THR A 280 -11.71 -17.16 7.57
N LEU A 281 -10.47 -17.20 7.07
CA LEU A 281 -10.15 -17.33 5.66
C LEU A 281 -9.44 -18.66 5.41
N ASP A 282 -9.88 -19.40 4.41
CA ASP A 282 -9.14 -20.56 3.88
C ASP A 282 -8.13 -20.09 2.84
N THR A 283 -6.86 -20.20 3.18
CA THR A 283 -5.72 -19.78 2.37
C THR A 283 -4.93 -20.95 1.78
N SER A 284 -5.54 -22.14 1.76
CA SER A 284 -4.89 -23.38 1.35
C SER A 284 -4.49 -23.44 -0.13
N ALA A 285 -5.12 -22.63 -0.98
CA ALA A 285 -4.81 -22.56 -2.39
C ALA A 285 -4.50 -21.12 -2.82
N PRO A 286 -3.56 -20.92 -3.78
CA PRO A 286 -3.31 -19.60 -4.34
C PRO A 286 -4.52 -19.12 -5.14
N THR A 287 -4.74 -17.80 -5.15
CA THR A 287 -5.71 -17.14 -6.02
C THR A 287 -5.02 -16.73 -7.32
N VAL A 288 -5.61 -17.10 -8.44
CA VAL A 288 -5.14 -16.69 -9.77
C VAL A 288 -6.16 -15.72 -10.36
N VAL A 289 -5.74 -14.48 -10.57
CA VAL A 289 -6.55 -13.47 -11.26
C VAL A 289 -6.27 -13.59 -12.75
N SER A 290 -6.96 -14.52 -13.39
CA SER A 290 -6.86 -14.75 -14.84
C SER A 290 -8.22 -15.23 -15.39
N PRO A 291 -8.75 -14.58 -16.40
CA PRO A 291 -8.22 -13.37 -17.02
C PRO A 291 -8.34 -12.13 -16.09
N ALA A 292 -7.33 -11.26 -16.15
CA ALA A 292 -7.39 -9.96 -15.46
C ALA A 292 -8.41 -9.02 -16.10
N VAL A 293 -8.77 -9.29 -17.34
CA VAL A 293 -9.75 -8.55 -18.14
C VAL A 293 -10.89 -9.46 -18.55
N THR A 294 -12.12 -9.04 -18.24
CA THR A 294 -13.32 -9.76 -18.68
C THR A 294 -14.30 -8.85 -19.40
N VAL A 295 -14.97 -9.38 -20.43
CA VAL A 295 -15.98 -8.65 -21.20
C VAL A 295 -17.29 -9.41 -21.27
N ARG A 296 -18.40 -8.67 -21.36
CA ARG A 296 -19.71 -9.22 -21.67
C ARG A 296 -20.57 -8.18 -22.39
N SER A 297 -21.51 -8.62 -23.20
CA SER A 297 -22.51 -7.75 -23.81
C SER A 297 -23.68 -7.55 -22.87
N LEU A 298 -24.14 -6.31 -22.74
CA LEU A 298 -25.35 -5.94 -22.02
C LEU A 298 -26.49 -5.62 -23.03
N PRO A 299 -27.75 -5.63 -22.58
CA PRO A 299 -28.87 -5.21 -23.40
C PRO A 299 -28.66 -3.82 -24.03
N GLY A 300 -29.22 -3.61 -25.24
CA GLY A 300 -29.12 -2.33 -25.95
C GLY A 300 -27.81 -2.11 -26.73
N GLY A 301 -26.96 -3.14 -26.86
CA GLY A 301 -25.68 -3.07 -27.57
C GLY A 301 -24.58 -2.37 -26.75
N ILE A 302 -24.70 -2.41 -25.45
CA ILE A 302 -23.69 -1.87 -24.51
C ILE A 302 -22.66 -2.95 -24.19
N GLY A 303 -21.39 -2.61 -24.25
CA GLY A 303 -20.29 -3.43 -23.75
C GLY A 303 -20.07 -3.23 -22.26
N TYR A 304 -19.76 -4.29 -21.54
CA TYR A 304 -19.23 -4.25 -20.18
C TYR A 304 -17.82 -4.84 -20.20
N LEU A 305 -16.89 -4.11 -19.64
CA LEU A 305 -15.49 -4.45 -19.51
C LEU A 305 -15.06 -4.28 -18.06
N LYS A 306 -14.55 -5.33 -17.42
CA LYS A 306 -13.91 -5.25 -16.10
C LYS A 306 -12.41 -5.44 -16.25
N VAL A 307 -11.66 -4.55 -15.61
CA VAL A 307 -10.20 -4.68 -15.40
C VAL A 307 -9.99 -4.92 -13.91
N ALA A 308 -9.70 -6.17 -13.55
CA ALA A 308 -9.52 -6.56 -12.15
C ALA A 308 -8.15 -6.15 -11.59
N ALA A 309 -7.10 -6.16 -12.43
CA ALA A 309 -5.75 -5.74 -12.06
C ALA A 309 -4.95 -5.42 -13.33
N PHE A 310 -3.91 -4.59 -13.18
CA PHE A 310 -3.00 -4.22 -14.28
C PHE A 310 -1.74 -5.09 -14.24
N THR A 311 -1.93 -6.40 -14.37
CA THR A 311 -0.89 -7.41 -14.37
C THR A 311 -0.22 -7.57 -15.74
N THR A 312 0.94 -8.21 -15.76
CA THR A 312 1.66 -8.51 -17.02
C THR A 312 0.75 -9.27 -17.99
N GLY A 313 0.51 -8.70 -19.15
CA GLY A 313 -0.31 -9.30 -20.23
C GLY A 313 -1.79 -8.89 -20.23
N ALA A 314 -2.27 -8.15 -19.20
CA ALA A 314 -3.67 -7.70 -19.17
C ALA A 314 -4.05 -6.80 -20.39
N ASP A 315 -3.10 -6.08 -20.95
CA ASP A 315 -3.26 -5.32 -22.19
C ASP A 315 -3.55 -6.22 -23.42
N LYS A 316 -2.90 -7.38 -23.47
CA LYS A 316 -3.12 -8.39 -24.52
C LYS A 316 -4.46 -9.10 -24.32
N GLU A 317 -4.80 -9.42 -23.07
CA GLU A 317 -6.12 -9.95 -22.72
C GLU A 317 -7.22 -8.99 -23.14
N LEU A 318 -7.05 -7.68 -22.91
CA LEU A 318 -7.98 -6.66 -23.38
C LEU A 318 -8.11 -6.68 -24.90
N GLY A 319 -7.01 -6.73 -25.64
CA GLY A 319 -7.04 -6.81 -27.10
C GLY A 319 -7.85 -8.01 -27.59
N ALA A 320 -7.61 -9.19 -27.03
CA ALA A 320 -8.37 -10.40 -27.35
C ALA A 320 -9.85 -10.28 -26.94
N ALA A 321 -10.12 -9.72 -25.77
CA ALA A 321 -11.47 -9.56 -25.24
C ALA A 321 -12.34 -8.59 -26.09
N LEU A 322 -11.75 -7.50 -26.57
CA LEU A 322 -12.46 -6.53 -27.44
C LEU A 322 -12.93 -7.14 -28.76
N THR A 323 -12.18 -8.11 -29.30
CA THR A 323 -12.64 -8.84 -30.49
C THR A 323 -13.88 -9.68 -30.22
N GLY A 324 -14.12 -10.09 -28.98
CA GLY A 324 -15.29 -10.87 -28.55
C GLY A 324 -16.60 -10.12 -28.59
N PHE A 325 -16.61 -8.80 -28.74
CA PHE A 325 -17.85 -8.05 -28.95
C PHE A 325 -18.46 -8.27 -30.34
N GLY A 326 -17.68 -8.80 -31.28
CA GLY A 326 -18.11 -9.01 -32.68
C GLY A 326 -18.33 -7.70 -33.44
N ASN A 327 -19.30 -6.89 -33.01
CA ASN A 327 -19.53 -5.54 -33.48
C ASN A 327 -19.13 -4.54 -32.43
N ALA A 328 -18.65 -3.35 -32.82
CA ALA A 328 -18.32 -2.28 -31.89
C ALA A 328 -19.54 -1.93 -31.01
N PRO A 329 -19.39 -1.88 -29.69
CA PRO A 329 -20.48 -1.53 -28.79
C PRO A 329 -20.92 -0.08 -29.00
N LYS A 330 -22.22 0.19 -28.82
CA LYS A 330 -22.78 1.56 -28.88
C LYS A 330 -22.34 2.43 -27.71
N GLY A 331 -21.89 1.82 -26.63
CA GLY A 331 -21.32 2.44 -25.44
C GLY A 331 -20.65 1.39 -24.58
N LEU A 332 -19.70 1.79 -23.74
CA LEU A 332 -18.94 0.90 -22.89
C LEU A 332 -19.10 1.29 -21.41
N VAL A 333 -19.39 0.32 -20.56
CA VAL A 333 -19.18 0.42 -19.11
C VAL A 333 -17.84 -0.22 -18.78
N LEU A 334 -16.89 0.59 -18.33
CA LEU A 334 -15.60 0.14 -17.81
C LEU A 334 -15.70 0.00 -16.29
N ASP A 335 -15.57 -1.21 -15.77
CA ASP A 335 -15.61 -1.46 -14.32
C ASP A 335 -14.20 -1.56 -13.74
N LEU A 336 -13.80 -0.53 -12.98
CA LEU A 336 -12.55 -0.45 -12.22
C LEU A 336 -12.78 -0.61 -10.71
N ARG A 337 -13.98 -0.98 -10.27
CA ARG A 337 -14.25 -1.24 -8.85
C ARG A 337 -13.41 -2.42 -8.36
N ASN A 338 -12.82 -2.26 -7.18
CA ASN A 338 -11.90 -3.23 -6.59
C ASN A 338 -10.72 -3.59 -7.52
N SER A 339 -10.26 -2.61 -8.30
CA SER A 339 -9.05 -2.73 -9.12
C SER A 339 -7.90 -2.00 -8.41
N PRO A 340 -6.97 -2.72 -7.77
CA PRO A 340 -5.91 -2.10 -6.96
C PRO A 340 -4.83 -1.43 -7.81
N GLY A 341 -5.01 -1.38 -9.12
CA GLY A 341 -4.01 -0.85 -10.04
C GLY A 341 -3.02 -1.90 -10.51
N GLY A 342 -1.75 -1.49 -10.64
CA GLY A 342 -0.68 -2.33 -11.10
C GLY A 342 0.33 -1.62 -11.98
N LEU A 343 0.87 -2.34 -12.96
CA LEU A 343 1.93 -1.85 -13.85
C LEU A 343 1.50 -0.62 -14.65
N LEU A 344 2.24 0.47 -14.54
CA LEU A 344 1.95 1.74 -15.25
C LEU A 344 2.00 1.56 -16.77
N GLU A 345 2.93 0.75 -17.28
CA GLU A 345 3.03 0.43 -18.70
C GLU A 345 1.81 -0.33 -19.23
N VAL A 346 1.24 -1.23 -18.43
CA VAL A 346 -0.01 -1.92 -18.77
C VAL A 346 -1.17 -0.92 -18.77
N GLY A 347 -1.18 0.02 -17.83
CA GLY A 347 -2.15 1.11 -17.78
C GLY A 347 -2.13 1.99 -19.02
N THR A 348 -0.93 2.40 -19.49
CA THR A 348 -0.80 3.18 -20.72
C THR A 348 -1.25 2.40 -21.97
N ALA A 349 -0.92 1.10 -22.05
CA ALA A 349 -1.34 0.25 -23.15
C ALA A 349 -2.88 0.04 -23.17
N ILE A 350 -3.51 -0.20 -22.01
CA ILE A 350 -4.97 -0.31 -21.88
C ILE A 350 -5.64 1.01 -22.26
N ALA A 351 -5.11 2.15 -21.79
CA ALA A 351 -5.63 3.46 -22.15
C ALA A 351 -5.63 3.70 -23.67
N GLY A 352 -4.56 3.26 -24.36
CA GLY A 352 -4.42 3.38 -25.82
C GLY A 352 -5.44 2.56 -26.60
N LYS A 353 -5.92 1.44 -26.05
CA LYS A 353 -7.00 0.63 -26.64
C LYS A 353 -8.39 1.17 -26.35
N LEU A 354 -8.56 1.90 -25.26
CA LEU A 354 -9.86 2.43 -24.85
C LEU A 354 -10.13 3.83 -25.39
N SER A 355 -9.11 4.66 -25.53
CA SER A 355 -9.30 6.09 -25.82
C SER A 355 -8.05 6.71 -26.46
N SER A 356 -8.23 7.86 -27.11
CA SER A 356 -7.14 8.69 -27.65
C SER A 356 -6.62 9.71 -26.62
N VAL A 357 -6.55 9.36 -25.34
CA VAL A 357 -5.91 10.21 -24.34
C VAL A 357 -4.40 10.29 -24.63
N PRO A 358 -3.75 11.47 -24.56
CA PRO A 358 -2.34 11.59 -24.90
C PRO A 358 -1.41 11.11 -23.78
N THR A 359 -1.89 11.12 -22.54
CA THR A 359 -1.15 10.69 -21.35
C THR A 359 -2.09 10.09 -20.32
N LEU A 360 -1.58 9.09 -19.61
CA LEU A 360 -2.26 8.52 -18.44
C LEU A 360 -2.14 9.45 -17.22
N GLY A 361 -1.04 10.18 -17.14
CA GLY A 361 -0.67 11.07 -16.05
C GLY A 361 0.80 11.43 -16.11
N TYR A 362 1.32 11.89 -15.00
CA TYR A 362 2.73 12.29 -14.89
C TYR A 362 3.38 11.62 -13.69
N LEU A 363 4.67 11.32 -13.84
CA LEU A 363 5.53 10.74 -12.82
C LEU A 363 6.62 11.75 -12.45
N GLU A 364 6.68 12.12 -11.18
CA GLU A 364 7.74 12.90 -10.58
C GLU A 364 8.69 11.98 -9.82
N THR A 365 9.97 11.97 -10.17
CA THR A 365 11.02 11.22 -9.50
C THR A 365 12.14 12.14 -9.04
N LYS A 366 12.83 11.76 -7.96
CA LYS A 366 13.90 12.57 -7.35
C LYS A 366 14.97 12.96 -8.36
N GLY A 367 15.21 14.26 -8.49
CA GLY A 367 16.30 14.80 -9.35
C GLY A 367 16.06 14.71 -10.85
N LYS A 368 14.86 14.31 -11.29
CA LYS A 368 14.50 14.23 -12.71
C LYS A 368 13.39 15.23 -13.05
N LYS A 369 13.28 15.60 -14.32
CA LYS A 369 12.11 16.34 -14.81
C LYS A 369 10.88 15.45 -14.72
N VAL A 370 9.71 16.06 -14.47
CA VAL A 370 8.43 15.36 -14.51
C VAL A 370 8.26 14.66 -15.85
N GLN A 371 7.99 13.37 -15.80
CA GLN A 371 7.86 12.49 -16.97
C GLN A 371 6.38 12.27 -17.28
N SER A 372 6.00 12.45 -18.54
CA SER A 372 4.66 12.04 -19.02
C SER A 372 4.58 10.52 -19.16
N LEU A 373 3.52 9.94 -18.65
CA LEU A 373 3.12 8.56 -18.93
C LEU A 373 2.37 8.53 -20.26
N THR A 374 3.14 8.66 -21.34
CA THR A 374 2.59 8.83 -22.69
C THR A 374 1.77 7.61 -23.11
N VAL A 375 0.60 7.86 -23.69
CA VAL A 375 -0.28 6.83 -24.23
C VAL A 375 -0.14 6.83 -25.76
N THR A 376 0.16 5.65 -26.30
CA THR A 376 0.13 5.44 -27.75
C THR A 376 -1.22 4.83 -28.12
N PRO A 377 -2.05 5.50 -28.95
CA PRO A 377 -3.31 4.94 -29.38
C PRO A 377 -3.12 3.62 -30.17
N ASP A 378 -3.91 2.61 -29.82
CA ASP A 378 -3.92 1.30 -30.47
C ASP A 378 -5.36 0.92 -30.79
N SER A 379 -5.85 1.40 -31.93
CA SER A 379 -7.23 1.16 -32.39
C SER A 379 -8.31 1.50 -31.34
N PRO A 380 -8.31 2.74 -30.81
CA PRO A 380 -9.15 3.11 -29.68
C PRO A 380 -10.63 3.00 -30.02
N LEU A 381 -11.44 2.69 -29.00
CA LEU A 381 -12.88 2.69 -29.10
C LEU A 381 -13.41 4.09 -29.38
N THR A 382 -14.42 4.18 -30.25
CA THR A 382 -15.07 5.46 -30.61
C THR A 382 -16.38 5.69 -29.89
N CYS A 383 -16.88 4.68 -29.14
CA CYS A 383 -18.15 4.79 -28.40
C CYS A 383 -17.96 5.57 -27.07
N PRO A 384 -19.05 6.13 -26.53
CA PRO A 384 -19.05 6.73 -25.20
C PRO A 384 -18.66 5.71 -24.11
N ILE A 385 -17.87 6.15 -23.13
CA ILE A 385 -17.43 5.33 -21.99
C ILE A 385 -17.99 5.92 -20.69
N VAL A 386 -18.51 5.05 -19.82
CA VAL A 386 -18.79 5.33 -18.42
C VAL A 386 -17.94 4.41 -17.58
N VAL A 387 -17.29 4.96 -16.54
CA VAL A 387 -16.37 4.22 -15.68
C VAL A 387 -17.00 4.02 -14.31
N LEU A 388 -17.02 2.78 -13.83
CA LEU A 388 -17.40 2.43 -12.46
C LEU A 388 -16.16 2.45 -11.57
N ILE A 389 -16.24 3.20 -10.48
CA ILE A 389 -15.15 3.34 -9.48
C ILE A 389 -15.69 3.16 -8.06
N ASN A 390 -14.82 2.77 -7.14
CA ASN A 390 -15.09 2.72 -5.69
C ASN A 390 -13.80 2.89 -4.88
N ASN A 391 -13.89 2.80 -3.56
CA ASN A 391 -12.75 2.90 -2.65
C ASN A 391 -11.67 1.84 -2.86
N GLY A 392 -11.94 0.79 -3.64
CA GLY A 392 -10.98 -0.24 -4.05
C GLY A 392 -10.36 0.02 -5.42
N THR A 393 -10.69 1.13 -6.07
CA THR A 393 -10.01 1.59 -7.28
C THR A 393 -8.76 2.36 -6.85
N ALA A 394 -7.55 1.90 -7.21
CA ALA A 394 -6.31 2.48 -6.72
C ALA A 394 -5.23 2.61 -7.81
N ASN A 395 -4.24 3.45 -7.57
CA ASN A 395 -3.01 3.63 -8.34
C ASN A 395 -3.24 3.77 -9.87
N THR A 396 -2.74 2.84 -10.69
CA THR A 396 -2.89 2.86 -12.17
C THR A 396 -4.35 2.90 -12.61
N ALA A 397 -5.27 2.28 -11.86
CA ALA A 397 -6.70 2.34 -12.15
C ALA A 397 -7.27 3.74 -11.92
N GLU A 398 -6.78 4.48 -10.91
CA GLU A 398 -7.16 5.87 -10.67
C GLU A 398 -6.68 6.80 -11.79
N LEU A 399 -5.44 6.60 -12.24
CA LEU A 399 -4.90 7.36 -13.37
C LEU A 399 -5.72 7.13 -14.64
N LEU A 400 -6.09 5.86 -14.92
CA LEU A 400 -6.94 5.53 -16.08
C LEU A 400 -8.31 6.19 -15.97
N ALA A 401 -8.96 6.10 -14.80
CA ALA A 401 -10.25 6.73 -14.54
C ALA A 401 -10.19 8.26 -14.77
N ALA A 402 -9.16 8.93 -14.19
CA ALA A 402 -8.97 10.36 -14.33
C ALA A 402 -8.64 10.78 -15.78
N ALA A 403 -7.82 10.00 -16.48
CA ALA A 403 -7.48 10.27 -17.88
C ALA A 403 -8.72 10.16 -18.78
N LEU A 404 -9.55 9.13 -18.59
CA LEU A 404 -10.83 8.99 -19.32
C LEU A 404 -11.81 10.10 -18.95
N GLN A 405 -11.91 10.48 -17.66
CA GLN A 405 -12.76 11.58 -17.21
C GLN A 405 -12.37 12.90 -17.91
N SER A 406 -11.08 13.18 -18.04
CA SER A 406 -10.58 14.38 -18.74
C SER A 406 -10.98 14.44 -20.22
N LYS A 407 -11.35 13.32 -20.82
CA LYS A 407 -11.88 13.18 -22.17
C LYS A 407 -13.40 13.06 -22.26
N GLY A 408 -14.08 13.31 -21.13
CA GLY A 408 -15.55 13.37 -21.09
C GLY A 408 -16.25 12.08 -20.69
N ALA A 409 -15.52 11.02 -20.38
CA ALA A 409 -16.12 9.84 -19.74
C ALA A 409 -16.70 10.24 -18.38
N LYS A 410 -17.83 9.65 -18.00
CA LYS A 410 -18.47 9.87 -16.71
C LYS A 410 -18.03 8.81 -15.72
N LEU A 411 -17.59 9.23 -14.53
CA LEU A 411 -17.28 8.35 -13.41
C LEU A 411 -18.54 8.17 -12.56
N VAL A 412 -18.89 6.93 -12.24
CA VAL A 412 -20.05 6.56 -11.43
C VAL A 412 -19.61 5.69 -10.27
N GLY A 413 -20.04 6.00 -9.06
CA GLY A 413 -19.73 5.21 -7.87
C GLY A 413 -19.28 6.05 -6.69
N ASP A 414 -18.19 5.65 -6.03
CA ASP A 414 -17.62 6.34 -4.88
C ASP A 414 -16.19 6.83 -5.18
N THR A 415 -15.68 7.71 -4.30
CA THR A 415 -14.31 8.22 -4.38
C THR A 415 -13.31 7.07 -4.32
N THR A 416 -12.27 7.14 -5.15
CA THR A 416 -11.23 6.12 -5.23
C THR A 416 -10.29 6.14 -4.02
N PHE A 417 -9.37 5.20 -3.93
CA PHE A 417 -8.50 5.02 -2.77
C PHE A 417 -7.55 6.19 -2.51
N GLY A 418 -6.95 6.75 -3.55
CA GLY A 418 -5.96 7.83 -3.45
C GLY A 418 -4.53 7.35 -3.31
N ASP A 419 -4.11 6.38 -4.13
CA ASP A 419 -2.71 5.98 -4.20
C ASP A 419 -1.97 6.64 -5.36
N ALA A 420 -1.08 7.55 -5.02
CA ALA A 420 -0.26 8.29 -5.99
C ALA A 420 1.22 7.91 -5.94
N SER A 421 1.55 6.70 -5.51
CA SER A 421 2.94 6.24 -5.36
C SER A 421 3.40 5.41 -6.55
N ASP A 422 4.64 5.66 -7.00
CA ASP A 422 5.37 4.71 -7.84
C ASP A 422 6.34 3.94 -6.95
N VAL A 423 5.99 2.70 -6.62
CA VAL A 423 6.78 1.81 -5.76
C VAL A 423 7.51 0.80 -6.63
N LYS A 424 8.82 0.63 -6.39
CA LYS A 424 9.64 -0.36 -7.12
C LYS A 424 10.15 -1.44 -6.19
N LEU A 425 10.14 -2.67 -6.68
CA LEU A 425 10.87 -3.79 -6.10
C LEU A 425 12.31 -3.76 -6.62
N ILE A 426 13.26 -3.77 -5.70
CA ILE A 426 14.69 -3.84 -5.98
C ILE A 426 15.22 -5.14 -5.38
N THR A 427 15.64 -6.06 -6.25
CA THR A 427 16.19 -7.36 -5.83
C THR A 427 17.69 -7.26 -5.61
N LEU A 428 18.17 -7.82 -4.50
CA LEU A 428 19.57 -7.90 -4.12
C LEU A 428 20.21 -9.20 -4.61
N ARG A 429 21.55 -9.27 -4.55
CA ARG A 429 22.31 -10.41 -5.09
C ARG A 429 22.05 -11.73 -4.36
N ASP A 430 21.69 -11.68 -3.11
CA ASP A 430 21.39 -12.85 -2.27
C ASP A 430 19.95 -13.35 -2.40
N GLY A 431 19.16 -12.73 -3.31
CA GLY A 431 17.77 -13.04 -3.57
C GLY A 431 16.78 -12.27 -2.68
N SER A 432 17.24 -11.66 -1.58
CA SER A 432 16.45 -10.69 -0.83
C SER A 432 16.20 -9.42 -1.65
N GLY A 433 15.46 -8.48 -1.12
CA GLY A 433 15.19 -7.23 -1.81
C GLY A 433 14.51 -6.22 -0.92
N PHE A 434 14.04 -5.16 -1.54
CA PHE A 434 13.21 -4.18 -0.84
C PHE A 434 12.29 -3.47 -1.81
N THR A 435 11.17 -3.04 -1.28
CA THR A 435 10.32 -2.07 -1.98
C THR A 435 10.72 -0.68 -1.58
N MET A 436 10.53 0.27 -2.48
CA MET A 436 10.81 1.68 -2.21
C MET A 436 9.93 2.58 -3.08
N THR A 437 9.34 3.60 -2.48
CA THR A 437 8.66 4.67 -3.22
C THR A 437 9.72 5.51 -3.95
N VAL A 438 9.73 5.44 -5.27
CA VAL A 438 10.69 6.12 -6.13
C VAL A 438 10.11 7.34 -6.84
N GLY A 439 8.78 7.48 -6.84
CA GLY A 439 8.11 8.56 -7.51
C GLY A 439 6.72 8.86 -6.99
N LYS A 440 6.20 9.99 -7.43
CA LYS A 440 4.82 10.45 -7.17
C LYS A 440 4.08 10.63 -8.48
N LEU A 441 2.82 10.20 -8.48
CA LEU A 441 1.94 10.25 -9.63
C LEU A 441 0.98 11.44 -9.53
N THR A 442 0.70 12.07 -10.65
CA THR A 442 -0.36 13.07 -10.81
C THR A 442 -1.22 12.72 -12.02
N THR A 443 -2.47 13.17 -12.00
CA THR A 443 -3.41 12.92 -13.12
C THR A 443 -2.97 13.63 -14.41
N ALA A 444 -3.60 13.28 -15.54
CA ALA A 444 -3.38 13.93 -16.83
C ALA A 444 -3.65 15.46 -16.79
N ALA A 445 -4.46 15.93 -15.86
CA ALA A 445 -4.71 17.35 -15.60
C ALA A 445 -3.78 17.94 -14.51
N HIS A 446 -2.69 17.27 -14.16
CA HIS A 446 -1.75 17.63 -13.08
C HIS A 446 -2.41 17.71 -11.68
N GLY A 447 -3.56 17.07 -11.52
CA GLY A 447 -4.26 17.01 -10.23
C GLY A 447 -3.57 16.04 -9.27
N VAL A 448 -3.41 16.47 -8.01
CA VAL A 448 -2.97 15.61 -6.91
C VAL A 448 -4.15 14.77 -6.45
N PHE A 449 -3.97 13.46 -6.37
CA PHE A 449 -5.01 12.52 -5.91
C PHE A 449 -4.57 11.66 -4.71
N GLY A 450 -3.29 11.68 -4.38
CA GLY A 450 -2.74 10.96 -3.23
C GLY A 450 -3.44 11.35 -1.92
N GLY A 451 -3.97 10.37 -1.20
CA GLY A 451 -4.73 10.54 0.03
C GLY A 451 -6.12 11.15 -0.12
N VAL A 452 -6.51 11.56 -1.33
CA VAL A 452 -7.79 12.24 -1.62
C VAL A 452 -8.68 11.38 -2.52
N GLY A 453 -8.08 10.66 -3.47
CA GLY A 453 -8.76 9.89 -4.49
C GLY A 453 -9.34 10.73 -5.65
N ILE A 454 -9.86 10.04 -6.64
CA ILE A 454 -10.59 10.62 -7.78
C ILE A 454 -12.08 10.61 -7.45
N LYS A 455 -12.72 11.76 -7.58
CA LYS A 455 -14.16 11.91 -7.28
C LYS A 455 -15.01 11.49 -8.48
N PRO A 456 -16.11 10.75 -8.26
CA PRO A 456 -17.05 10.43 -9.30
C PRO A 456 -17.88 11.65 -9.72
N ASP A 457 -18.35 11.65 -10.99
CA ASP A 457 -19.33 12.62 -11.48
C ASP A 457 -20.75 12.30 -10.95
N VAL A 458 -21.02 11.01 -10.71
CA VAL A 458 -22.29 10.51 -10.17
C VAL A 458 -21.97 9.70 -8.92
N VAL A 459 -22.24 10.30 -7.77
CA VAL A 459 -21.97 9.68 -6.47
C VAL A 459 -23.00 8.59 -6.17
N LEU A 460 -22.53 7.39 -5.87
CA LEU A 460 -23.30 6.27 -5.35
C LEU A 460 -22.47 5.60 -4.27
N PRO A 461 -22.62 6.02 -3.01
CA PRO A 461 -21.80 5.50 -1.94
C PRO A 461 -22.11 4.03 -1.69
N ASN A 462 -21.06 3.24 -1.60
CA ASN A 462 -20.99 1.88 -1.06
C ASN A 462 -22.06 0.89 -1.54
N THR A 463 -22.39 0.89 -2.81
CA THR A 463 -23.28 -0.10 -3.40
C THR A 463 -22.46 -1.27 -3.95
N ASN A 464 -22.27 -2.29 -3.13
CA ASN A 464 -21.93 -3.62 -3.60
C ASN A 464 -23.15 -4.14 -4.38
N GLY A 465 -22.95 -4.64 -5.61
CA GLY A 465 -24.02 -5.19 -6.43
C GLY A 465 -24.23 -4.44 -7.75
N ASP A 466 -25.40 -4.59 -8.33
CA ASP A 466 -25.70 -4.16 -9.70
C ASP A 466 -26.16 -2.69 -9.81
N ALA A 467 -26.56 -2.05 -8.73
CA ALA A 467 -27.06 -0.66 -8.77
C ALA A 467 -26.09 0.35 -9.42
N PRO A 468 -24.76 0.31 -9.19
CA PRO A 468 -23.83 1.15 -9.93
C PRO A 468 -23.79 0.83 -11.43
N LEU A 469 -23.90 -0.45 -11.79
CA LEU A 469 -23.96 -0.89 -13.19
C LEU A 469 -25.21 -0.37 -13.88
N ASP A 470 -26.38 -0.51 -13.26
CA ASP A 470 -27.65 0.00 -13.78
C ASP A 470 -27.60 1.53 -13.97
N ARG A 471 -26.96 2.23 -13.01
CA ARG A 471 -26.76 3.67 -13.11
C ARG A 471 -25.86 4.04 -14.28
N ALA A 472 -24.74 3.31 -14.46
CA ALA A 472 -23.84 3.52 -15.59
C ALA A 472 -24.54 3.33 -16.93
N VAL A 473 -25.31 2.26 -17.07
CA VAL A 473 -26.14 2.00 -18.24
C VAL A 473 -27.15 3.13 -18.45
N SER A 474 -27.78 3.62 -17.40
CA SER A 474 -28.73 4.75 -17.46
C SER A 474 -28.06 6.04 -17.93
N VAL A 475 -26.84 6.31 -17.47
CA VAL A 475 -26.02 7.46 -17.90
C VAL A 475 -25.69 7.35 -19.41
N LEU A 476 -25.25 6.15 -19.86
CA LEU A 476 -24.96 5.91 -21.28
C LEU A 476 -26.20 6.09 -22.17
N THR A 477 -27.34 5.64 -21.71
CA THR A 477 -28.60 5.69 -22.52
C THR A 477 -29.35 7.00 -22.37
N GLY A 478 -28.85 7.95 -21.56
CA GLY A 478 -29.52 9.22 -21.26
C GLY A 478 -30.80 9.08 -20.43
N ARG A 479 -31.08 7.89 -19.87
CA ARG A 479 -32.22 7.64 -18.98
C ARG A 479 -31.87 8.04 -17.55
N VAL A 480 -32.59 9.00 -16.98
CA VAL A 480 -32.49 9.33 -15.56
C VAL A 480 -33.20 8.22 -14.76
N ALA A 481 -32.43 7.35 -14.09
CA ALA A 481 -33.02 6.42 -13.15
C ALA A 481 -33.71 7.23 -12.03
N ARG A 482 -34.99 6.99 -11.80
CA ARG A 482 -35.69 7.53 -10.63
C ARG A 482 -35.04 6.90 -9.39
N VAL A 483 -34.37 7.69 -8.59
CA VAL A 483 -33.92 7.28 -7.26
C VAL A 483 -35.18 6.98 -6.46
N PRO A 484 -35.38 5.75 -5.93
CA PRO A 484 -36.49 5.50 -5.02
C PRO A 484 -36.34 6.47 -3.84
N ALA A 485 -37.38 7.28 -3.60
CA ALA A 485 -37.44 8.10 -2.44
C ALA A 485 -37.25 7.20 -1.21
N SER A 486 -36.24 7.51 -0.37
CA SER A 486 -36.06 6.85 0.91
C SER A 486 -37.39 6.97 1.66
N ALA A 487 -38.04 5.82 1.93
CA ALA A 487 -39.11 5.76 2.90
C ALA A 487 -38.53 6.24 4.23
N GLY A 488 -39.05 7.36 4.73
CA GLY A 488 -38.68 8.01 5.98
C GLY A 488 -38.99 7.16 7.22
#